data_64659959392d95e924477ba477322d8a
#
_entry.id   64659959392d95e924477ba477322d8a
#
_cell.length_a   1.000
_cell.length_b   1.000
_cell.length_c   1.000
_cell.angle_alpha   90.00
_cell.angle_beta   90.00
_cell.angle_gamma   90.00
#
_symmetry.space_group_name_H-M   'P 1'
#
loop_
_entity.id
_entity.type
_entity.pdbx_description
1 polymer ?
#
loop_
_entity_poly.entity_id
_entity_poly.type
_entity_poly.pdbx_seq_one_letter_code
_entity_poly.pdbx_strand_id
1 'polypeptide(L)'
;MPELEPVETLPQKIKLDIIFEDEDLLVVNKAAGMVVHPAPGSPKDTLVNALLHHCQNSLSGIGGEKRPGIVHRIDKDTSGLLVVAKNDKAHHGLAEQFEQHSVERVYHAFCHGVPDVGSPRLKGVKGVSFEVGSVVKISTHLARHKHDRQRQTVLFEG
;
A
#
# COMPACT_ATOMS: atom_id res chain seq x y z
N MET A 1 21.33 22.26 10.86
CA MET A 1 20.60 21.34 9.98
C MET A 1 19.85 22.23 8.99
N PRO A 2 19.93 21.99 7.68
CA PRO A 2 19.12 22.76 6.74
C PRO A 2 17.65 22.51 7.07
N GLU A 3 16.86 23.57 7.17
CA GLU A 3 15.41 23.48 7.27
C GLU A 3 14.90 22.73 6.03
N LEU A 4 14.13 21.68 6.26
CA LEU A 4 13.44 20.98 5.18
C LEU A 4 12.37 21.94 4.64
N GLU A 5 12.59 22.49 3.46
CA GLU A 5 11.55 23.25 2.77
C GLU A 5 10.29 22.40 2.69
N PRO A 6 9.12 22.98 2.99
CA PRO A 6 7.86 22.27 2.82
C PRO A 6 7.71 21.92 1.34
N VAL A 7 7.75 20.63 1.01
CA VAL A 7 7.50 20.14 -0.36
C VAL A 7 6.01 20.31 -0.62
N GLU A 8 5.66 21.37 -1.33
CA GLU A 8 4.32 21.60 -1.81
C GLU A 8 3.95 20.50 -2.83
N THR A 9 2.86 19.80 -2.60
CA THR A 9 2.41 18.72 -3.48
C THR A 9 1.60 19.29 -4.63
N LEU A 10 2.25 19.56 -5.77
CA LEU A 10 1.65 20.19 -6.94
C LEU A 10 0.97 19.16 -7.86
N PRO A 11 -0.16 19.52 -8.50
CA PRO A 11 -0.79 18.72 -9.54
C PRO A 11 0.15 18.51 -10.74
N GLN A 12 0.21 17.27 -11.24
CA GLN A 12 1.00 16.93 -12.44
C GLN A 12 0.16 16.12 -13.44
N LYS A 13 0.25 16.48 -14.72
CA LYS A 13 -0.41 15.74 -15.81
C LYS A 13 0.29 14.42 -16.09
N ILE A 14 0.03 13.42 -15.25
CA ILE A 14 0.51 12.06 -15.39
C ILE A 14 -0.69 11.16 -15.76
N LYS A 15 -0.50 10.30 -16.76
CA LYS A 15 -1.58 9.39 -17.20
C LYS A 15 -1.86 8.36 -16.10
N LEU A 16 -3.12 8.27 -15.70
CA LEU A 16 -3.64 7.25 -14.78
C LEU A 16 -4.37 6.15 -15.56
N ASP A 17 -4.21 4.93 -15.12
CA ASP A 17 -4.99 3.78 -15.56
C ASP A 17 -6.18 3.61 -14.60
N ILE A 18 -7.29 4.29 -14.89
CA ILE A 18 -8.48 4.32 -14.05
C ILE A 18 -9.36 3.13 -14.41
N ILE A 19 -9.62 2.28 -13.42
CA ILE A 19 -10.45 1.08 -13.57
C ILE A 19 -11.91 1.35 -13.24
N PHE A 20 -12.15 2.23 -12.25
CA PHE A 20 -13.49 2.64 -11.82
C PHE A 20 -13.43 4.04 -11.24
N GLU A 21 -14.47 4.83 -11.45
CA GLU A 21 -14.63 6.13 -10.83
C GLU A 21 -16.12 6.48 -10.72
N ASP A 22 -16.52 7.00 -9.56
CA ASP A 22 -17.82 7.62 -9.31
C ASP A 22 -17.67 8.93 -8.53
N GLU A 23 -18.73 9.38 -7.86
CA GLU A 23 -18.72 10.63 -7.08
C GLU A 23 -17.95 10.48 -5.75
N ASP A 24 -17.85 9.27 -5.20
CA ASP A 24 -17.32 8.98 -3.89
C ASP A 24 -15.88 8.47 -3.93
N LEU A 25 -15.52 7.64 -4.90
CA LEU A 25 -14.22 7.00 -4.96
C LEU A 25 -13.69 6.81 -6.40
N LEU A 26 -12.41 6.53 -6.48
CA LEU A 26 -11.71 6.20 -7.70
C LEU A 26 -10.83 4.96 -7.44
N VAL A 27 -10.83 4.01 -8.38
CA VAL A 27 -9.93 2.86 -8.37
C VAL A 27 -8.94 3.00 -9.51
N VAL A 28 -7.67 3.01 -9.19
CA VAL A 28 -6.58 3.14 -10.15
C VAL A 28 -5.70 1.90 -10.14
N ASN A 29 -5.30 1.43 -11.31
CA ASN A 29 -4.25 0.43 -11.46
C ASN A 29 -2.89 1.13 -11.44
N LYS A 30 -2.23 1.15 -10.27
CA LYS A 30 -0.94 1.82 -10.11
C LYS A 30 0.15 1.04 -10.86
N ALA A 31 0.91 1.72 -11.68
CA ALA A 31 2.08 1.13 -12.34
C ALA A 31 3.20 0.82 -11.34
N ALA A 32 3.99 -0.22 -11.62
CA ALA A 32 5.25 -0.45 -10.93
C ALA A 32 6.22 0.72 -11.18
N GLY A 33 7.05 1.05 -10.20
CA GLY A 33 7.96 2.18 -10.22
C GLY A 33 7.34 3.51 -9.74
N MET A 34 6.02 3.62 -9.66
CA MET A 34 5.32 4.82 -9.19
C MET A 34 5.19 4.83 -7.67
N VAL A 35 5.66 5.88 -7.02
CA VAL A 35 5.46 6.13 -5.59
C VAL A 35 4.04 6.68 -5.35
N VAL A 36 3.38 6.26 -4.27
CA VAL A 36 2.00 6.67 -3.99
C VAL A 36 1.92 8.15 -3.60
N HIS A 37 2.78 8.64 -2.71
CA HIS A 37 2.74 10.01 -2.20
C HIS A 37 4.14 10.58 -2.03
N PRO A 38 4.31 11.91 -2.09
CA PRO A 38 5.62 12.54 -1.94
C PRO A 38 6.33 12.13 -0.65
N ALA A 39 7.60 11.82 -0.77
CA ALA A 39 8.49 11.44 0.32
C ALA A 39 9.93 11.90 0.03
N PRO A 40 10.82 11.93 1.03
CA PRO A 40 12.25 12.14 0.79
C PRO A 40 12.76 11.17 -0.30
N GLY A 41 13.40 11.71 -1.33
CA GLY A 41 13.84 10.94 -2.50
C GLY A 41 12.82 10.78 -3.64
N SER A 42 11.57 11.16 -3.43
CA SER A 42 10.52 11.17 -4.45
C SER A 42 9.53 12.32 -4.18
N PRO A 43 9.95 13.57 -4.34
CA PRO A 43 9.13 14.74 -4.00
C PRO A 43 8.04 15.03 -5.03
N LYS A 44 8.12 14.46 -6.23
CA LYS A 44 7.22 14.65 -7.37
C LYS A 44 7.08 13.35 -8.14
N ASP A 45 6.29 13.37 -9.20
CA ASP A 45 6.00 12.23 -10.08
C ASP A 45 5.34 11.05 -9.32
N THR A 46 4.52 11.38 -8.33
CA THR A 46 3.80 10.39 -7.51
C THR A 46 2.34 10.24 -7.95
N LEU A 47 1.70 9.18 -7.49
CA LEU A 47 0.27 8.98 -7.73
C LEU A 47 -0.56 10.17 -7.21
N VAL A 48 -0.22 10.74 -6.05
CA VAL A 48 -0.92 11.91 -5.51
C VAL A 48 -0.82 13.12 -6.44
N ASN A 49 0.35 13.38 -7.06
CA ASN A 49 0.48 14.47 -8.03
C ASN A 49 -0.45 14.27 -9.24
N ALA A 50 -0.57 13.03 -9.71
CA ALA A 50 -1.47 12.69 -10.81
C ALA A 50 -2.95 12.81 -10.41
N LEU A 51 -3.31 12.36 -9.20
CA LEU A 51 -4.67 12.45 -8.66
C LEU A 51 -5.11 13.91 -8.46
N LEU A 52 -4.23 14.76 -7.95
CA LEU A 52 -4.51 16.21 -7.82
C LEU A 52 -4.82 16.87 -9.17
N HIS A 53 -4.14 16.45 -10.23
CA HIS A 53 -4.43 16.94 -11.58
C HIS A 53 -5.75 16.38 -12.12
N HIS A 54 -6.02 15.09 -11.91
CA HIS A 54 -7.22 14.42 -12.44
C HIS A 54 -8.49 14.85 -11.70
N CYS A 55 -8.46 14.77 -10.36
CA CYS A 55 -9.63 15.03 -9.52
C CYS A 55 -9.81 16.52 -9.18
N GLN A 56 -8.82 17.37 -9.47
CA GLN A 56 -8.82 18.79 -9.11
C GLN A 56 -9.16 18.98 -7.62
N ASN A 57 -10.35 19.51 -7.31
CA ASN A 57 -10.78 19.80 -5.94
C ASN A 57 -11.62 18.69 -5.29
N SER A 58 -11.82 17.55 -5.97
CA SER A 58 -12.66 16.47 -5.49
C SER A 58 -11.84 15.32 -4.89
N LEU A 59 -10.91 15.61 -3.98
CA LEU A 59 -10.20 14.62 -3.17
C LEU A 59 -10.46 14.92 -1.69
N SER A 60 -10.64 13.86 -0.89
CA SER A 60 -10.74 14.02 0.56
C SER A 60 -9.47 14.64 1.14
N GLY A 61 -9.64 15.68 1.94
CA GLY A 61 -8.56 16.39 2.64
C GLY A 61 -8.07 15.73 3.92
N ILE A 62 -8.73 14.65 4.39
CA ILE A 62 -8.43 14.02 5.69
C ILE A 62 -6.98 13.53 5.80
N GLY A 63 -6.39 13.04 4.71
CA GLY A 63 -4.98 12.64 4.65
C GLY A 63 -3.97 13.81 4.74
N GLY A 64 -4.44 15.06 4.78
CA GLY A 64 -3.64 16.27 4.73
C GLY A 64 -3.07 16.54 3.33
N GLU A 65 -2.35 17.66 3.18
CA GLU A 65 -1.83 18.13 1.89
C GLU A 65 -0.94 17.14 1.14
N LYS A 66 -0.28 16.24 1.86
CA LYS A 66 0.65 15.26 1.28
C LYS A 66 -0.03 13.96 0.84
N ARG A 67 -1.26 13.69 1.29
CA ARG A 67 -1.95 12.41 1.07
C ARG A 67 -3.45 12.55 0.83
N PRO A 68 -3.91 13.55 0.05
CA PRO A 68 -5.34 13.73 -0.18
C PRO A 68 -5.94 12.46 -0.79
N GLY A 69 -7.04 11.99 -0.22
CA GLY A 69 -7.77 10.81 -0.69
C GLY A 69 -7.11 9.45 -0.44
N ILE A 70 -5.89 9.40 0.09
CA ILE A 70 -5.13 8.15 0.26
C ILE A 70 -5.50 7.46 1.58
N VAL A 71 -6.19 6.34 1.49
CA VAL A 71 -6.61 5.50 2.62
C VAL A 71 -5.71 4.28 2.83
N HIS A 72 -4.98 3.85 1.81
CA HIS A 72 -3.97 2.80 1.88
C HIS A 72 -2.86 3.01 0.85
N ARG A 73 -1.84 2.19 0.90
CA ARG A 73 -0.72 2.25 -0.06
C ARG A 73 -0.17 0.88 -0.37
N ILE A 74 0.42 0.79 -1.56
CA ILE A 74 1.29 -0.32 -1.98
C ILE A 74 2.68 0.25 -2.28
N ASP A 75 3.69 -0.59 -2.28
CA ASP A 75 5.08 -0.15 -2.47
C ASP A 75 5.34 0.39 -3.89
N LYS A 76 6.45 1.10 -4.05
CA LYS A 76 6.85 1.71 -5.32
C LYS A 76 6.80 0.71 -6.47
N ASP A 77 7.43 -0.43 -6.30
CA ASP A 77 7.60 -1.42 -7.37
C ASP A 77 6.45 -2.45 -7.43
N THR A 78 5.50 -2.37 -6.51
CA THR A 78 4.25 -3.13 -6.58
C THR A 78 3.27 -2.43 -7.52
N SER A 79 2.76 -3.15 -8.50
CA SER A 79 1.65 -2.72 -9.36
C SER A 79 0.32 -3.25 -8.85
N GLY A 80 -0.78 -2.66 -9.30
CA GLY A 80 -2.12 -3.16 -9.03
C GLY A 80 -3.08 -2.12 -8.48
N LEU A 81 -4.24 -2.59 -8.04
CA LEU A 81 -5.38 -1.75 -7.69
C LEU A 81 -5.15 -0.99 -6.39
N LEU A 82 -5.50 0.29 -6.43
CA LEU A 82 -5.47 1.19 -5.29
C LEU A 82 -6.76 2.01 -5.31
N VAL A 83 -7.47 2.04 -4.17
CA VAL A 83 -8.67 2.84 -4.01
C VAL A 83 -8.34 4.20 -3.38
N VAL A 84 -8.99 5.24 -3.90
CA VAL A 84 -8.79 6.63 -3.50
C VAL A 84 -10.15 7.24 -3.14
N ALA A 85 -10.23 7.95 -2.03
CA ALA A 85 -11.45 8.64 -1.60
C ALA A 85 -11.55 10.04 -2.22
N LYS A 86 -12.66 10.34 -2.87
CA LYS A 86 -12.92 11.65 -3.48
C LYS A 86 -13.55 12.63 -2.49
N ASN A 87 -14.16 12.13 -1.42
CA ASN A 87 -14.73 12.95 -0.35
C ASN A 87 -14.49 12.33 1.03
N ASP A 88 -14.78 13.10 2.07
CA ASP A 88 -14.48 12.73 3.45
C ASP A 88 -15.34 11.56 3.94
N LYS A 89 -16.58 11.44 3.47
CA LYS A 89 -17.47 10.31 3.81
C LYS A 89 -16.88 8.99 3.31
N ALA A 90 -16.47 8.95 2.05
CA ALA A 90 -15.80 7.78 1.47
C ALA A 90 -14.46 7.49 2.16
N HIS A 91 -13.71 8.53 2.53
CA HIS A 91 -12.45 8.38 3.25
C HIS A 91 -12.64 7.66 4.59
N HIS A 92 -13.59 8.10 5.40
CA HIS A 92 -13.88 7.45 6.69
C HIS A 92 -14.34 6.01 6.52
N GLY A 93 -15.29 5.74 5.61
CA GLY A 93 -15.77 4.38 5.37
C GLY A 93 -14.71 3.42 4.85
N LEU A 94 -13.84 3.88 3.95
CA LEU A 94 -12.72 3.08 3.46
C LEU A 94 -11.66 2.86 4.54
N ALA A 95 -11.29 3.92 5.29
CA ALA A 95 -10.29 3.82 6.36
C ALA A 95 -10.73 2.82 7.44
N GLU A 96 -12.01 2.83 7.82
CA GLU A 96 -12.58 1.86 8.76
C GLU A 96 -12.46 0.42 8.25
N GLN A 97 -12.79 0.17 6.97
CA GLN A 97 -12.65 -1.15 6.36
C GLN A 97 -11.20 -1.63 6.34
N PHE A 98 -10.23 -0.74 6.06
CA PHE A 98 -8.81 -1.08 6.11
C PHE A 98 -8.33 -1.36 7.54
N GLU A 99 -8.80 -0.61 8.53
CA GLU A 99 -8.48 -0.81 9.94
C GLU A 99 -9.04 -2.14 10.47
N GLN A 100 -10.28 -2.46 10.11
CA GLN A 100 -10.94 -3.72 10.48
C GLN A 100 -10.44 -4.92 9.67
N HIS A 101 -9.55 -4.72 8.70
CA HIS A 101 -9.08 -5.76 7.77
C HIS A 101 -10.22 -6.47 7.02
N SER A 102 -11.35 -5.82 6.79
CA SER A 102 -12.51 -6.37 6.08
C SER A 102 -12.35 -6.32 4.55
N VAL A 103 -11.40 -5.52 4.05
CA VAL A 103 -11.07 -5.49 2.62
C VAL A 103 -10.26 -6.72 2.24
N GLU A 104 -10.79 -7.54 1.33
CA GLU A 104 -10.06 -8.66 0.76
C GLU A 104 -8.96 -8.15 -0.17
N ARG A 105 -7.72 -8.59 0.07
CA ARG A 105 -6.54 -8.19 -0.73
C ARG A 105 -5.76 -9.41 -1.15
N VAL A 106 -5.58 -9.56 -2.45
CA VAL A 106 -4.83 -10.66 -3.05
C VAL A 106 -3.62 -10.09 -3.79
N TYR A 107 -2.45 -10.65 -3.54
CA TYR A 107 -1.21 -10.29 -4.22
C TYR A 107 -0.60 -11.53 -4.87
N HIS A 108 -0.12 -11.36 -6.09
CA HIS A 108 0.69 -12.36 -6.78
C HIS A 108 2.15 -11.93 -6.77
N ALA A 109 3.04 -12.82 -6.35
CA ALA A 109 4.47 -12.55 -6.31
C ALA A 109 5.25 -13.68 -6.98
N PHE A 110 6.29 -13.31 -7.71
CA PHE A 110 7.26 -14.25 -8.27
C PHE A 110 8.54 -14.18 -7.44
N CYS A 111 9.00 -15.34 -6.97
CA CYS A 111 10.22 -15.46 -6.18
C CYS A 111 11.25 -16.31 -6.90
N HIS A 112 12.53 -16.08 -6.61
CA HIS A 112 13.59 -16.96 -7.07
C HIS A 112 13.55 -18.30 -6.32
N GLY A 113 13.65 -19.40 -7.08
CA GLY A 113 13.63 -20.77 -6.53
C GLY A 113 12.22 -21.24 -6.16
N VAL A 114 12.16 -22.50 -5.84
CA VAL A 114 10.93 -23.18 -5.34
C VAL A 114 11.14 -23.49 -3.88
N PRO A 115 10.25 -23.09 -2.96
CA PRO A 115 10.32 -23.50 -1.58
C PRO A 115 10.32 -25.03 -1.47
N ASP A 116 11.32 -25.59 -0.81
CA ASP A 116 11.34 -27.02 -0.51
C ASP A 116 10.38 -27.30 0.64
N VAL A 117 9.19 -27.80 0.30
CA VAL A 117 8.14 -28.18 1.27
C VAL A 117 8.60 -29.27 2.23
N GLY A 118 9.55 -30.11 1.79
CA GLY A 118 10.16 -31.18 2.59
C GLY A 118 11.32 -30.72 3.47
N SER A 119 11.70 -29.44 3.39
CA SER A 119 12.86 -28.93 4.10
C SER A 119 12.75 -29.15 5.61
N PRO A 120 13.73 -29.84 6.25
CA PRO A 120 13.76 -30.00 7.69
C PRO A 120 13.76 -28.67 8.46
N ARG A 121 14.19 -27.58 7.82
CA ARG A 121 14.21 -26.22 8.39
C ARG A 121 12.82 -25.63 8.63
N LEU A 122 11.80 -26.15 7.94
CA LEU A 122 10.42 -25.70 8.09
C LEU A 122 9.67 -26.52 9.15
N LYS A 123 10.20 -27.70 9.50
CA LYS A 123 9.55 -28.61 10.45
C LYS A 123 9.59 -28.03 11.87
N GLY A 124 8.41 -27.89 12.46
CA GLY A 124 8.28 -27.35 13.82
C GLY A 124 8.42 -25.82 13.93
N VAL A 125 8.53 -25.10 12.81
CA VAL A 125 8.53 -23.63 12.83
C VAL A 125 7.12 -23.13 13.15
N LYS A 126 7.00 -22.31 14.19
CA LYS A 126 5.73 -21.70 14.60
C LYS A 126 5.14 -20.87 13.43
N GLY A 127 3.85 -21.00 13.20
CA GLY A 127 3.15 -20.30 12.11
C GLY A 127 3.33 -20.93 10.73
N VAL A 128 4.02 -22.06 10.59
CA VAL A 128 4.15 -22.81 9.34
C VAL A 128 3.29 -24.07 9.40
N SER A 129 2.45 -24.25 8.39
CA SER A 129 1.65 -25.46 8.19
C SER A 129 1.74 -25.93 6.73
N PHE A 130 1.42 -27.19 6.50
CA PHE A 130 1.50 -27.82 5.19
C PHE A 130 0.09 -28.25 4.78
N GLU A 131 -0.27 -27.93 3.55
CA GLU A 131 -1.56 -28.31 2.96
C GLU A 131 -1.34 -29.31 1.82
N VAL A 132 -2.42 -29.97 1.39
CA VAL A 132 -2.37 -30.90 0.27
C VAL A 132 -1.94 -30.18 -1.01
N GLY A 133 -1.13 -30.84 -1.85
CA GLY A 133 -0.66 -30.24 -3.11
C GLY A 133 0.65 -29.46 -3.00
N SER A 134 1.48 -29.78 -2.00
CA SER A 134 2.78 -29.12 -1.77
C SER A 134 2.66 -27.62 -1.46
N VAL A 135 1.59 -27.22 -0.80
CA VAL A 135 1.37 -25.86 -0.35
C VAL A 135 1.92 -25.66 1.04
N VAL A 136 2.76 -24.65 1.22
CA VAL A 136 3.21 -24.18 2.54
C VAL A 136 2.42 -22.95 2.91
N LYS A 137 1.69 -23.02 4.01
CA LYS A 137 0.99 -21.87 4.59
C LYS A 137 1.83 -21.29 5.71
N ILE A 138 2.11 -19.99 5.63
CA ILE A 138 2.83 -19.24 6.65
C ILE A 138 1.86 -18.19 7.20
N SER A 139 1.57 -18.27 8.50
CA SER A 139 0.70 -17.33 9.20
C SER A 139 1.46 -16.73 10.37
N THR A 140 1.76 -15.44 10.28
CA THR A 140 2.55 -14.70 11.28
C THR A 140 2.02 -13.27 11.40
N HIS A 141 2.42 -12.57 12.45
CA HIS A 141 2.17 -11.16 12.63
C HIS A 141 3.40 -10.36 12.24
N LEU A 142 3.20 -9.27 11.51
CA LEU A 142 4.26 -8.32 11.18
C LEU A 142 4.14 -7.08 12.06
N ALA A 143 5.25 -6.69 12.67
CA ALA A 143 5.33 -5.46 13.45
C ALA A 143 6.62 -4.70 13.13
N ARG A 144 6.69 -3.45 13.55
CA ARG A 144 7.95 -2.70 13.47
C ARG A 144 8.95 -3.27 14.48
N HIS A 145 10.19 -3.42 14.05
CA HIS A 145 11.27 -3.87 14.93
C HIS A 145 11.47 -2.87 16.08
N LYS A 146 11.63 -3.37 17.31
CA LYS A 146 11.65 -2.54 18.53
C LYS A 146 12.75 -1.47 18.53
N HIS A 147 13.92 -1.79 17.99
CA HIS A 147 15.10 -0.92 18.03
C HIS A 147 15.44 -0.27 16.68
N ASP A 148 15.01 -0.87 15.57
CA ASP A 148 15.26 -0.34 14.23
C ASP A 148 13.92 -0.16 13.51
N ARG A 149 13.39 1.06 13.56
CA ARG A 149 12.08 1.38 12.97
C ARG A 149 12.03 1.30 11.44
N GLN A 150 13.17 1.14 10.78
CA GLN A 150 13.22 0.90 9.34
C GLN A 150 12.97 -0.57 8.99
N ARG A 151 13.12 -1.48 9.95
CA ARG A 151 12.90 -2.91 9.78
C ARG A 151 11.51 -3.34 10.24
N GLN A 152 11.02 -4.37 9.59
CA GLN A 152 9.87 -5.16 10.06
C GLN A 152 10.41 -6.39 10.81
N THR A 153 9.63 -6.87 11.76
CA THR A 153 9.91 -8.12 12.46
C THR A 153 8.68 -9.02 12.43
N VAL A 154 8.93 -10.32 12.43
CA VAL A 154 7.89 -11.35 12.53
C VAL A 154 7.62 -11.62 14.00
N LEU A 155 6.35 -11.56 14.38
CA LEU A 155 5.87 -11.98 15.69
C LEU A 155 4.98 -13.21 15.52
N PHE A 156 5.02 -14.11 16.49
CA PHE A 156 4.21 -15.33 16.51
C PHE A 156 3.01 -15.23 17.46
N GLU A 157 2.93 -14.15 18.20
CA GLU A 157 1.83 -13.79 19.10
C GLU A 157 1.56 -12.29 18.87
N GLY A 158 0.31 -11.92 18.68
CA GLY A 158 -0.17 -10.55 18.51
C GLY A 158 -0.95 -10.10 19.74
#